data_aab52dbecad2b014b6088be54f435b11
#
_entry.id   aab52dbecad2b014b6088be54f435b11
#
_cell.length_a   1.000
_cell.length_b   1.000
_cell.length_c   1.000
_cell.angle_alpha   90.00
_cell.angle_beta   90.00
_cell.angle_gamma   90.00
#
_symmetry.space_group_name_H-M   'P 1'
#
loop_
_entity.id
_entity.type
_entity.pdbx_description
1 polymer ?
#
loop_
_entity_poly.entity_id
_entity_poly.type
_entity_poly.pdbx_seq_one_letter_code
_entity_poly.pdbx_strand_id
1 'polypeptide(L)'
;MNISFIHTADIHIGKKFNVNFNSGEGKKRRREIWETFDKIIEVCIRNNVEFLLIAGDLVDAEHCTFDDMKRLSSKFAEAKNTEIIITTGNRDPYTNYSLYKFIDWSDNVHFIDTTDKTKKISFDDKNLCVFSVGLNTKEKQSERTCLYDIEVNPSNINILLAHGDIFENGTSDVKIDVKRVENLFDYVALGHVHQYTEYSERVIYPGTPEPLDFSEKGQHGIVFCKLDKSNLEKVFVPTAKSRFITKEIFLQQDFSYEKILDIIKFSGDYISASKD
;
A
#
# COMPACT_ATOMS: atom_id res chain seq x y z
N MET A 1 4.44 -12.68 -22.97
CA MET A 1 5.08 -11.41 -22.63
C MET A 1 5.07 -11.32 -21.12
N ASN A 2 6.19 -10.98 -20.49
CA ASN A 2 6.31 -10.91 -19.04
C ASN A 2 6.40 -9.43 -18.64
N ILE A 3 5.64 -9.00 -17.65
CA ILE A 3 5.69 -7.65 -17.06
C ILE A 3 6.27 -7.72 -15.67
N SER A 4 6.99 -6.67 -15.27
CA SER A 4 7.48 -6.51 -13.90
C SER A 4 6.75 -5.36 -13.19
N PHE A 5 6.31 -5.59 -11.97
CA PHE A 5 5.67 -4.54 -11.19
C PHE A 5 5.95 -4.63 -9.70
N ILE A 6 5.83 -3.49 -9.04
CA ILE A 6 5.75 -3.38 -7.58
C ILE A 6 4.30 -3.11 -7.21
N HIS A 7 3.80 -3.85 -6.23
CA HIS A 7 2.52 -3.62 -5.58
C HIS A 7 2.76 -3.08 -4.17
N THR A 8 2.21 -1.91 -3.89
CA THR A 8 2.21 -1.24 -2.58
C THR A 8 0.85 -0.60 -2.30
N ALA A 9 0.58 -0.29 -1.06
CA ALA A 9 -0.65 0.36 -0.61
C ALA A 9 -0.40 1.07 0.73
N ASP A 10 -1.38 1.83 1.19
CA ASP A 10 -1.46 2.32 2.58
C ASP A 10 -0.16 3.03 3.05
N ILE A 11 0.39 3.90 2.20
CA ILE A 11 1.65 4.63 2.46
C ILE A 11 1.43 5.75 3.47
N HIS A 12 0.25 6.41 3.41
CA HIS A 12 -0.20 7.43 4.33
C HIS A 12 0.77 8.62 4.48
N ILE A 13 1.29 9.15 3.37
CA ILE A 13 2.03 10.42 3.39
C ILE A 13 1.19 11.51 4.07
N GLY A 14 1.78 12.25 4.98
CA GLY A 14 1.07 13.28 5.76
C GLY A 14 0.49 12.77 7.08
N LYS A 15 0.53 11.46 7.36
CA LYS A 15 0.00 10.87 8.60
C LYS A 15 0.41 11.63 9.85
N LYS A 16 -0.56 11.92 10.71
CA LYS A 16 -0.34 12.55 12.00
C LYS A 16 -0.21 11.52 13.11
N PHE A 17 0.92 11.52 13.80
CA PHE A 17 1.21 10.66 14.94
C PHE A 17 1.01 11.44 16.23
N ASN A 18 -0.20 11.43 16.80
CA ASN A 18 -0.53 12.14 18.04
C ASN A 18 -0.83 11.21 19.20
N VAL A 19 -1.30 10.01 18.87
CA VAL A 19 -1.64 8.99 19.86
C VAL A 19 -0.47 8.04 19.97
N ASN A 20 -0.08 7.68 21.18
CA ASN A 20 1.04 6.76 21.45
C ASN A 20 2.45 7.29 21.11
N PHE A 21 2.60 8.50 20.56
CA PHE A 21 3.90 9.08 20.20
C PHE A 21 4.02 10.50 20.79
N ASN A 22 5.19 10.82 21.35
CA ASN A 22 5.50 12.21 21.67
C ASN A 22 5.79 13.01 20.38
N SER A 23 5.87 14.35 20.51
CA SER A 23 6.04 15.22 19.35
C SER A 23 7.34 14.97 18.55
N GLY A 24 8.39 14.55 19.19
CA GLY A 24 9.68 14.21 18.57
C GLY A 24 9.59 12.89 17.78
N GLU A 25 9.01 11.88 18.40
CA GLU A 25 8.75 10.58 17.77
C GLU A 25 7.80 10.71 16.58
N GLY A 26 6.71 11.47 16.73
CA GLY A 26 5.78 11.70 15.62
C GLY A 26 6.43 12.36 14.40
N LYS A 27 7.37 13.30 14.61
CA LYS A 27 8.17 13.87 13.52
C LYS A 27 9.12 12.84 12.89
N LYS A 28 9.76 12.01 13.72
CA LYS A 28 10.61 10.91 13.24
C LYS A 28 9.80 9.94 12.38
N ARG A 29 8.62 9.49 12.85
CA ARG A 29 7.75 8.58 12.11
C ARG A 29 7.34 9.11 10.75
N ARG A 30 6.95 10.40 10.65
CA ARG A 30 6.64 11.02 9.35
C ARG A 30 7.83 11.05 8.40
N ARG A 31 9.03 11.28 8.91
CA ARG A 31 10.25 11.21 8.09
C ARG A 31 10.51 9.79 7.60
N GLU A 32 10.31 8.78 8.43
CA GLU A 32 10.50 7.37 8.07
C GLU A 32 9.52 6.92 6.97
N ILE A 33 8.27 7.39 6.98
CA ILE A 33 7.33 7.16 5.86
C ILE A 33 7.93 7.68 4.55
N TRP A 34 8.47 8.91 4.56
CA TRP A 34 9.10 9.48 3.38
C TRP A 34 10.36 8.73 2.94
N GLU A 35 11.21 8.32 3.88
CA GLU A 35 12.40 7.54 3.58
C GLU A 35 12.06 6.16 2.98
N THR A 36 10.99 5.55 3.47
CA THR A 36 10.47 4.29 2.94
C THR A 36 9.87 4.49 1.55
N PHE A 37 9.13 5.57 1.32
CA PHE A 37 8.64 5.92 -0.02
C PHE A 37 9.79 6.19 -1.00
N ASP A 38 10.80 6.98 -0.60
CA ASP A 38 12.00 7.21 -1.41
C ASP A 38 12.68 5.88 -1.80
N LYS A 39 12.76 4.92 -0.86
CA LYS A 39 13.30 3.57 -1.13
C LYS A 39 12.46 2.79 -2.14
N ILE A 40 11.11 2.91 -2.11
CA ILE A 40 10.25 2.26 -3.12
C ILE A 40 10.57 2.79 -4.51
N ILE A 41 10.66 4.10 -4.67
CA ILE A 41 11.02 4.74 -5.94
C ILE A 41 12.42 4.30 -6.40
N GLU A 42 13.38 4.24 -5.47
CA GLU A 42 14.72 3.73 -5.77
C GLU A 42 14.73 2.28 -6.25
N VAL A 43 13.90 1.41 -5.65
CA VAL A 43 13.74 0.01 -6.09
C VAL A 43 13.17 -0.05 -7.50
N CYS A 44 12.17 0.79 -7.84
CA CYS A 44 11.63 0.89 -9.19
C CYS A 44 12.74 1.23 -10.21
N ILE A 45 13.52 2.27 -9.92
CA ILE A 45 14.58 2.76 -10.83
C ILE A 45 15.69 1.72 -10.98
N ARG A 46 16.23 1.19 -9.88
CA ARG A 46 17.38 0.25 -9.91
C ARG A 46 17.06 -1.06 -10.61
N ASN A 47 15.83 -1.54 -10.51
CA ASN A 47 15.42 -2.81 -11.08
C ASN A 47 14.71 -2.64 -12.44
N ASN A 48 14.64 -1.43 -12.99
CA ASN A 48 13.90 -1.11 -14.22
C ASN A 48 12.48 -1.69 -14.19
N VAL A 49 11.77 -1.46 -13.09
CA VAL A 49 10.41 -1.95 -12.89
C VAL A 49 9.48 -1.24 -13.86
N GLU A 50 8.66 -2.00 -14.59
CA GLU A 50 7.78 -1.42 -15.61
C GLU A 50 6.57 -0.72 -15.00
N PHE A 51 6.02 -1.25 -13.90
CA PHE A 51 4.82 -0.68 -13.27
C PHE A 51 4.94 -0.58 -11.75
N LEU A 52 4.46 0.53 -11.19
CA LEU A 52 4.23 0.70 -9.76
C LEU A 52 2.72 0.81 -9.52
N LEU A 53 2.15 -0.20 -8.88
CA LEU A 53 0.73 -0.26 -8.51
C LEU A 53 0.55 0.22 -7.08
N ILE A 54 -0.24 1.29 -6.89
CA ILE A 54 -0.54 1.86 -5.56
C ILE A 54 -2.03 1.65 -5.28
N ALA A 55 -2.33 0.70 -4.39
CA ALA A 55 -3.68 0.26 -4.09
C ALA A 55 -4.36 1.10 -2.99
N GLY A 56 -4.39 2.43 -3.17
CA GLY A 56 -5.07 3.39 -2.31
C GLY A 56 -4.29 3.81 -1.06
N ASP A 57 -4.83 4.81 -0.38
CA ASP A 57 -4.29 5.42 0.83
C ASP A 57 -2.81 5.84 0.67
N LEU A 58 -2.48 6.42 -0.51
CA LEU A 58 -1.16 6.98 -0.76
C LEU A 58 -0.88 8.15 0.18
N VAL A 59 -1.89 8.98 0.44
CA VAL A 59 -1.78 10.13 1.33
C VAL A 59 -2.87 10.09 2.41
N ASP A 60 -2.59 10.68 3.56
CA ASP A 60 -3.61 11.01 4.55
C ASP A 60 -4.15 12.42 4.24
N ALA A 61 -5.22 12.50 3.44
CA ALA A 61 -5.69 13.75 2.84
C ALA A 61 -6.04 14.84 3.88
N GLU A 62 -6.39 14.44 5.11
CA GLU A 62 -6.69 15.37 6.22
C GLU A 62 -5.45 16.17 6.66
N HIS A 63 -4.26 15.59 6.49
CA HIS A 63 -3.01 16.15 7.02
C HIS A 63 -1.91 16.31 5.98
N CYS A 64 -2.11 15.80 4.77
CA CYS A 64 -1.18 15.96 3.66
C CYS A 64 -1.17 17.42 3.20
N THR A 65 0.01 17.97 3.01
CA THR A 65 0.18 19.36 2.56
C THR A 65 0.38 19.43 1.05
N PHE A 66 0.23 20.65 0.49
CA PHE A 66 0.54 20.88 -0.91
C PHE A 66 2.02 20.64 -1.23
N ASP A 67 2.91 20.91 -0.28
CA ASP A 67 4.34 20.64 -0.44
C ASP A 67 4.64 19.13 -0.44
N ASP A 68 3.90 18.33 0.35
CA ASP A 68 3.97 16.88 0.28
C ASP A 68 3.56 16.39 -1.11
N MET A 69 2.49 16.92 -1.68
CA MET A 69 2.02 16.55 -3.01
C MET A 69 3.01 16.92 -4.12
N LYS A 70 3.64 18.11 -4.04
CA LYS A 70 4.71 18.50 -4.97
C LYS A 70 5.92 17.58 -4.88
N ARG A 71 6.29 17.18 -3.64
CA ARG A 71 7.37 16.24 -3.43
C ARG A 71 7.04 14.87 -4.03
N LEU A 72 5.80 14.38 -3.86
CA LEU A 72 5.32 13.15 -4.51
C LEU A 72 5.46 13.21 -6.03
N SER A 73 4.96 14.31 -6.65
CA SER A 73 5.08 14.51 -8.10
C SER A 73 6.53 14.47 -8.57
N SER A 74 7.41 15.20 -7.86
CA SER A 74 8.84 15.18 -8.17
C SER A 74 9.45 13.78 -8.07
N LYS A 75 9.09 13.00 -7.06
CA LYS A 75 9.58 11.63 -6.87
C LYS A 75 9.09 10.68 -7.95
N PHE A 76 7.84 10.80 -8.36
CA PHE A 76 7.32 10.01 -9.47
C PHE A 76 8.01 10.35 -10.80
N ALA A 77 8.31 11.62 -11.04
CA ALA A 77 9.06 12.04 -12.21
C ALA A 77 10.51 11.51 -12.25
N GLU A 78 11.13 11.19 -11.09
CA GLU A 78 12.44 10.52 -11.05
C GLU A 78 12.36 9.10 -11.65
N ALA A 79 11.23 8.39 -11.47
CA ALA A 79 11.00 7.03 -11.98
C ALA A 79 10.36 7.03 -13.38
N LYS A 80 10.85 7.88 -14.27
CA LYS A 80 10.27 8.17 -15.61
C LYS A 80 10.05 6.96 -16.53
N ASN A 81 10.70 5.84 -16.28
CA ASN A 81 10.56 4.59 -17.06
C ASN A 81 9.59 3.60 -16.38
N THR A 82 9.00 3.98 -15.25
CA THR A 82 8.02 3.19 -14.51
C THR A 82 6.65 3.83 -14.66
N GLU A 83 5.68 3.13 -15.20
CA GLU A 83 4.27 3.58 -15.23
C GLU A 83 3.68 3.43 -13.83
N ILE A 84 3.20 4.51 -13.26
CA ILE A 84 2.71 4.58 -11.88
C ILE A 84 1.19 4.63 -11.93
N ILE A 85 0.54 3.58 -11.47
CA ILE A 85 -0.91 3.44 -11.52
C ILE A 85 -1.46 3.53 -10.10
N ILE A 86 -2.33 4.52 -9.87
CA ILE A 86 -2.84 4.86 -8.54
C ILE A 86 -4.36 4.74 -8.54
N THR A 87 -4.88 3.90 -7.65
CA THR A 87 -6.26 4.03 -7.18
C THR A 87 -6.28 4.75 -5.84
N THR A 88 -7.42 5.30 -5.45
CA THR A 88 -7.57 5.98 -4.17
C THR A 88 -8.23 5.08 -3.14
N GLY A 89 -7.95 5.34 -1.87
CA GLY A 89 -8.52 4.66 -0.73
C GLY A 89 -9.46 5.55 0.09
N ASN A 90 -9.78 5.12 1.30
CA ASN A 90 -10.70 5.85 2.17
C ASN A 90 -10.05 7.09 2.83
N ARG A 91 -8.72 7.15 2.90
CA ARG A 91 -8.00 8.31 3.43
C ARG A 91 -7.69 9.37 2.39
N ASP A 92 -7.70 9.01 1.12
CA ASP A 92 -7.40 9.90 0.00
C ASP A 92 -8.43 9.85 -1.14
N PRO A 93 -9.74 9.92 -0.85
CA PRO A 93 -10.78 9.75 -1.86
C PRO A 93 -10.66 10.81 -2.97
N TYR A 94 -10.89 10.39 -4.22
CA TYR A 94 -10.81 11.28 -5.38
C TYR A 94 -12.08 12.10 -5.52
N THR A 95 -12.12 13.24 -4.84
CA THR A 95 -13.23 14.19 -4.84
C THR A 95 -12.91 15.43 -5.66
N ASN A 96 -13.87 16.35 -5.78
CA ASN A 96 -13.63 17.64 -6.45
C ASN A 96 -12.59 18.51 -5.72
N TYR A 97 -12.33 18.23 -4.46
CA TYR A 97 -11.38 18.97 -3.62
C TYR A 97 -10.10 18.19 -3.34
N SER A 98 -9.92 17.04 -3.97
CA SER A 98 -8.72 16.24 -3.79
C SER A 98 -7.47 16.98 -4.26
N LEU A 99 -6.42 16.98 -3.45
CA LEU A 99 -5.14 17.59 -3.77
C LEU A 99 -4.52 17.04 -5.05
N TYR A 100 -4.84 15.80 -5.41
CA TYR A 100 -4.39 15.16 -6.65
C TYR A 100 -4.72 15.98 -7.91
N LYS A 101 -5.82 16.73 -7.90
CA LYS A 101 -6.29 17.55 -9.05
C LYS A 101 -5.53 18.86 -9.23
N PHE A 102 -4.78 19.28 -8.23
CA PHE A 102 -4.08 20.57 -8.22
C PHE A 102 -2.57 20.43 -8.46
N ILE A 103 -2.12 19.25 -8.83
CA ILE A 103 -0.73 18.93 -9.08
C ILE A 103 -0.55 18.57 -10.54
N ASP A 104 0.50 19.13 -11.15
CA ASP A 104 0.96 18.72 -12.46
C ASP A 104 1.77 17.41 -12.30
N TRP A 105 1.18 16.32 -12.73
CA TRP A 105 1.82 15.00 -12.70
C TRP A 105 2.60 14.77 -13.98
N SER A 106 3.70 14.03 -13.89
CA SER A 106 4.45 13.57 -15.06
C SER A 106 3.63 12.54 -15.85
N ASP A 107 3.94 12.41 -17.16
CA ASP A 107 3.15 11.57 -18.10
C ASP A 107 3.08 10.10 -17.72
N ASN A 108 4.02 9.62 -16.87
CA ASN A 108 4.05 8.25 -16.36
C ASN A 108 3.14 8.01 -15.14
N VAL A 109 2.34 8.99 -14.71
CA VAL A 109 1.45 8.87 -13.55
C VAL A 109 -0.01 8.81 -13.99
N HIS A 110 -0.67 7.73 -13.67
CA HIS A 110 -2.03 7.43 -14.06
C HIS A 110 -2.94 7.27 -12.86
N PHE A 111 -3.90 8.19 -12.70
CA PHE A 111 -4.94 8.06 -11.69
C PHE A 111 -6.16 7.38 -12.29
N ILE A 112 -6.60 6.30 -11.64
CA ILE A 112 -7.86 5.69 -11.99
C ILE A 112 -8.95 6.37 -11.16
N ASP A 113 -9.54 7.45 -11.72
CA ASP A 113 -10.69 8.12 -11.13
C ASP A 113 -11.93 7.23 -11.25
N THR A 114 -12.30 6.65 -10.15
CA THR A 114 -13.42 5.70 -10.06
C THR A 114 -14.54 6.30 -9.23
N THR A 115 -15.23 7.30 -9.79
CA THR A 115 -16.33 7.93 -9.05
C THR A 115 -17.57 7.05 -8.91
N ASP A 116 -17.89 6.23 -9.92
CA ASP A 116 -19.17 5.48 -9.92
C ASP A 116 -19.10 4.10 -10.61
N LYS A 117 -18.04 3.78 -11.34
CA LYS A 117 -17.91 2.55 -12.12
C LYS A 117 -16.48 2.03 -12.13
N THR A 118 -16.34 0.75 -12.39
CA THR A 118 -15.03 0.19 -12.73
C THR A 118 -14.47 0.92 -13.95
N LYS A 119 -13.24 1.37 -13.84
CA LYS A 119 -12.46 1.95 -14.94
C LYS A 119 -11.25 1.09 -15.23
N LYS A 120 -10.74 1.21 -16.44
CA LYS A 120 -9.51 0.52 -16.84
C LYS A 120 -8.53 1.47 -17.54
N ILE A 121 -7.26 1.16 -17.40
CA ILE A 121 -6.18 1.69 -18.21
C ILE A 121 -5.58 0.53 -18.99
N SER A 122 -5.31 0.73 -20.28
CA SER A 122 -4.73 -0.28 -21.14
C SER A 122 -3.35 0.17 -21.63
N PHE A 123 -2.41 -0.76 -21.61
CA PHE A 123 -1.06 -0.63 -22.16
C PHE A 123 -0.96 -1.67 -23.28
N ASP A 124 -1.35 -1.25 -24.50
CA ASP A 124 -1.51 -2.16 -25.63
C ASP A 124 -0.19 -2.81 -26.07
N ASP A 125 0.93 -2.08 -25.97
CA ASP A 125 2.26 -2.56 -26.24
C ASP A 125 2.72 -3.67 -25.26
N LYS A 126 2.07 -3.77 -24.10
CA LYS A 126 2.31 -4.77 -23.06
C LYS A 126 1.22 -5.83 -22.95
N ASN A 127 0.17 -5.73 -23.75
CA ASN A 127 -1.07 -6.52 -23.59
C ASN A 127 -1.56 -6.54 -22.14
N LEU A 128 -1.50 -5.40 -21.46
CA LEU A 128 -1.89 -5.22 -20.06
C LEU A 128 -3.12 -4.35 -19.95
N CYS A 129 -4.09 -4.81 -19.15
CA CYS A 129 -5.21 -4.01 -18.68
C CYS A 129 -5.20 -3.96 -17.15
N VAL A 130 -5.19 -2.75 -16.59
CA VAL A 130 -5.35 -2.53 -15.14
C VAL A 130 -6.74 -1.96 -14.91
N PHE A 131 -7.53 -2.69 -14.15
CA PHE A 131 -8.88 -2.31 -13.75
C PHE A 131 -8.84 -1.77 -12.34
N SER A 132 -9.67 -0.79 -12.04
CA SER A 132 -9.83 -0.31 -10.69
C SER A 132 -11.27 0.01 -10.36
N VAL A 133 -11.58 -0.15 -9.08
CA VAL A 133 -12.83 0.25 -8.46
C VAL A 133 -12.50 1.23 -7.35
N GLY A 134 -12.97 2.46 -7.44
CA GLY A 134 -12.70 3.49 -6.45
C GLY A 134 -13.82 3.65 -5.45
N LEU A 135 -13.48 4.37 -4.41
CA LEU A 135 -14.40 4.79 -3.36
C LEU A 135 -15.10 6.08 -3.76
N ASN A 136 -16.43 6.04 -3.88
CA ASN A 136 -17.25 7.24 -3.90
C ASN A 136 -17.77 7.52 -2.46
N THR A 137 -17.33 8.64 -1.89
CA THR A 137 -17.70 9.04 -0.51
C THR A 137 -19.16 9.49 -0.35
N LYS A 138 -19.92 9.62 -1.41
CA LYS A 138 -21.30 10.17 -1.36
C LYS A 138 -22.42 9.16 -1.13
N GLU A 139 -22.15 7.88 -1.34
CA GLU A 139 -23.12 6.83 -1.08
C GLU A 139 -22.52 5.77 -0.17
N LYS A 140 -23.21 5.46 0.93
CA LYS A 140 -22.91 4.25 1.72
C LYS A 140 -23.10 3.05 0.80
N GLN A 141 -22.00 2.56 0.26
CA GLN A 141 -21.98 1.43 -0.68
C GLN A 141 -22.08 0.09 0.06
N SER A 142 -23.02 -0.04 0.99
CA SER A 142 -23.19 -1.26 1.79
C SER A 142 -23.57 -2.52 0.96
N GLU A 143 -23.70 -2.42 -0.37
CA GLU A 143 -24.16 -3.55 -1.22
C GLU A 143 -23.53 -3.59 -2.63
N ARG A 144 -22.55 -2.75 -2.97
CA ARG A 144 -22.00 -2.75 -4.32
C ARG A 144 -20.71 -3.57 -4.42
N THR A 145 -20.87 -4.80 -4.83
CA THR A 145 -19.86 -5.48 -5.62
C THR A 145 -19.79 -4.80 -7.01
N CYS A 146 -19.06 -3.69 -7.10
CA CYS A 146 -18.93 -2.88 -8.33
C CYS A 146 -18.26 -3.62 -9.50
N LEU A 147 -18.07 -4.92 -9.36
CA LEU A 147 -17.34 -5.79 -10.30
C LEU A 147 -18.26 -6.60 -11.21
N TYR A 148 -19.61 -6.38 -11.17
CA TYR A 148 -20.55 -7.23 -11.92
C TYR A 148 -20.45 -7.08 -13.44
N ASP A 149 -20.06 -5.91 -13.94
CA ASP A 149 -20.07 -5.59 -15.38
C ASP A 149 -18.65 -5.51 -15.98
N ILE A 150 -17.64 -6.19 -15.37
CA ILE A 150 -16.30 -6.21 -15.92
C ILE A 150 -16.19 -7.28 -16.99
N GLU A 151 -15.87 -6.85 -18.20
CA GLU A 151 -15.44 -7.71 -19.30
C GLU A 151 -13.92 -7.64 -19.42
N VAL A 152 -13.25 -8.76 -19.22
CA VAL A 152 -11.81 -8.92 -19.40
C VAL A 152 -11.52 -9.55 -20.76
N ASN A 153 -10.47 -9.09 -21.44
CA ASN A 153 -9.96 -9.80 -22.59
C ASN A 153 -8.99 -10.91 -22.12
N PRO A 154 -9.32 -12.20 -22.30
CA PRO A 154 -8.46 -13.29 -21.78
C PRO A 154 -7.07 -13.33 -22.45
N SER A 155 -6.88 -12.67 -23.59
CA SER A 155 -5.57 -12.59 -24.26
C SER A 155 -4.64 -11.58 -23.60
N ASN A 156 -5.17 -10.66 -22.80
CA ASN A 156 -4.40 -9.67 -22.08
C ASN A 156 -4.07 -10.16 -20.67
N ILE A 157 -3.00 -9.64 -20.09
CA ILE A 157 -2.78 -9.68 -18.64
C ILE A 157 -3.80 -8.70 -18.02
N ASN A 158 -4.63 -9.19 -17.11
CA ASN A 158 -5.66 -8.39 -16.46
C ASN A 158 -5.36 -8.29 -14.97
N ILE A 159 -5.14 -7.08 -14.48
CA ILE A 159 -4.87 -6.81 -13.07
C ILE A 159 -6.03 -6.01 -12.49
N LEU A 160 -6.52 -6.41 -11.33
CA LEU A 160 -7.39 -5.57 -10.51
C LEU A 160 -6.55 -4.81 -9.50
N LEU A 161 -6.69 -3.48 -9.46
CA LEU A 161 -6.10 -2.59 -8.47
C LEU A 161 -7.23 -1.97 -7.66
N ALA A 162 -7.39 -2.35 -6.39
CA ALA A 162 -8.53 -1.92 -5.60
C ALA A 162 -8.17 -1.70 -4.11
N HIS A 163 -8.94 -0.85 -3.45
CA HIS A 163 -8.81 -0.59 -2.02
C HIS A 163 -10.10 -0.99 -1.30
N GLY A 164 -10.04 -2.03 -0.47
CA GLY A 164 -11.22 -2.56 0.21
C GLY A 164 -11.01 -3.92 0.85
N ASP A 165 -12.09 -4.49 1.40
CA ASP A 165 -12.08 -5.75 2.13
C ASP A 165 -12.63 -6.91 1.31
N ILE A 166 -11.92 -8.04 1.36
CA ILE A 166 -12.42 -9.34 0.93
C ILE A 166 -13.02 -10.15 2.11
N PHE A 167 -12.91 -9.64 3.33
CA PHE A 167 -13.38 -10.32 4.54
C PHE A 167 -14.80 -9.85 4.89
N GLU A 168 -15.68 -10.77 5.27
CA GLU A 168 -17.08 -10.47 5.64
C GLU A 168 -17.17 -9.45 6.79
N ASN A 169 -16.30 -9.59 7.79
CA ASN A 169 -16.22 -8.72 8.95
C ASN A 169 -15.22 -7.58 8.80
N GLY A 170 -14.78 -7.27 7.59
CA GLY A 170 -13.85 -6.19 7.31
C GLY A 170 -14.44 -4.80 7.59
N THR A 171 -13.58 -3.81 7.75
CA THR A 171 -13.94 -2.43 8.16
C THR A 171 -14.16 -1.49 6.99
N SER A 172 -13.83 -1.91 5.76
CA SER A 172 -14.03 -1.09 4.56
C SER A 172 -15.49 -1.05 4.12
N ASP A 173 -15.91 0.12 3.63
CA ASP A 173 -17.19 0.28 2.95
C ASP A 173 -17.23 -0.42 1.58
N VAL A 174 -16.06 -0.76 1.02
CA VAL A 174 -15.93 -1.52 -0.24
C VAL A 174 -15.71 -2.99 0.06
N LYS A 175 -16.68 -3.81 -0.30
CA LYS A 175 -16.58 -5.27 -0.23
C LYS A 175 -16.27 -5.84 -1.61
N ILE A 176 -15.26 -6.70 -1.66
CA ILE A 176 -14.78 -7.33 -2.89
C ILE A 176 -15.10 -8.82 -2.85
N ASP A 177 -15.90 -9.28 -3.81
CA ASP A 177 -16.15 -10.71 -3.98
C ASP A 177 -14.89 -11.41 -4.49
N VAL A 178 -14.14 -11.99 -3.55
CA VAL A 178 -12.85 -12.61 -3.82
C VAL A 178 -12.94 -13.75 -4.83
N LYS A 179 -13.99 -14.59 -4.77
CA LYS A 179 -14.16 -15.71 -5.70
C LYS A 179 -14.33 -15.24 -7.12
N ARG A 180 -15.06 -14.13 -7.30
CA ARG A 180 -15.25 -13.53 -8.60
C ARG A 180 -13.98 -12.92 -9.16
N VAL A 181 -13.28 -12.11 -8.36
CA VAL A 181 -12.06 -11.43 -8.84
C VAL A 181 -10.92 -12.41 -9.13
N GLU A 182 -10.78 -13.46 -8.34
CA GLU A 182 -9.77 -14.50 -8.54
C GLU A 182 -9.95 -15.26 -9.86
N ASN A 183 -11.21 -15.42 -10.31
CA ASN A 183 -11.51 -16.06 -11.58
C ASN A 183 -11.35 -15.15 -12.81
N LEU A 184 -11.40 -13.83 -12.63
CA LEU A 184 -11.36 -12.85 -13.71
C LEU A 184 -9.98 -12.29 -13.98
N PHE A 185 -9.15 -12.16 -12.92
CA PHE A 185 -7.89 -11.43 -12.99
C PHE A 185 -6.68 -12.34 -12.82
N ASP A 186 -5.62 -12.01 -13.54
CA ASP A 186 -4.32 -12.69 -13.43
C ASP A 186 -3.58 -12.30 -12.14
N TYR A 187 -3.90 -11.10 -11.60
CA TYR A 187 -3.43 -10.59 -10.30
C TYR A 187 -4.43 -9.61 -9.69
N VAL A 188 -4.61 -9.68 -8.38
CA VAL A 188 -5.49 -8.80 -7.61
C VAL A 188 -4.66 -8.06 -6.57
N ALA A 189 -4.39 -6.79 -6.86
CA ALA A 189 -3.63 -5.88 -6.01
C ALA A 189 -4.58 -5.13 -5.08
N LEU A 190 -4.58 -5.48 -3.79
CA LEU A 190 -5.48 -4.91 -2.79
C LEU A 190 -4.74 -4.00 -1.81
N GLY A 191 -5.40 -2.94 -1.35
CA GLY A 191 -5.04 -2.11 -0.21
C GLY A 191 -6.13 -2.11 0.86
N HIS A 192 -5.91 -1.40 1.97
CA HIS A 192 -6.75 -1.27 3.14
C HIS A 192 -6.31 -2.12 4.35
N VAL A 193 -5.84 -3.34 4.12
CA VAL A 193 -5.33 -4.19 5.20
C VAL A 193 -3.85 -3.91 5.39
N HIS A 194 -3.49 -3.33 6.54
CA HIS A 194 -2.14 -2.87 6.83
C HIS A 194 -1.11 -4.00 7.07
N GLN A 195 -1.58 -5.24 7.23
CA GLN A 195 -0.72 -6.40 7.38
C GLN A 195 -0.54 -7.10 6.03
N TYR A 196 0.71 -7.47 5.68
CA TYR A 196 0.96 -8.34 4.53
C TYR A 196 0.12 -9.61 4.63
N THR A 197 -0.70 -9.86 3.62
CA THR A 197 -1.61 -11.01 3.59
C THR A 197 -1.71 -11.57 2.17
N GLU A 198 -1.31 -12.80 1.99
CA GLU A 198 -1.63 -13.59 0.80
C GLU A 198 -2.94 -14.35 1.06
N TYR A 199 -4.04 -13.87 0.50
CA TYR A 199 -5.29 -14.59 0.57
C TYR A 199 -5.26 -15.83 -0.34
N SER A 200 -4.69 -15.66 -1.53
CA SER A 200 -4.35 -16.74 -2.45
C SER A 200 -3.08 -16.39 -3.21
N GLU A 201 -2.67 -17.26 -4.12
CA GLU A 201 -1.49 -17.02 -4.96
C GLU A 201 -1.56 -15.68 -5.70
N ARG A 202 -2.76 -15.25 -6.09
CA ARG A 202 -3.01 -14.07 -6.95
C ARG A 202 -3.66 -12.90 -6.24
N VAL A 203 -4.25 -13.10 -5.05
CA VAL A 203 -4.98 -12.07 -4.29
C VAL A 203 -4.17 -11.67 -3.07
N ILE A 204 -3.64 -10.45 -3.09
CA ILE A 204 -2.61 -10.02 -2.15
C ILE A 204 -2.90 -8.62 -1.60
N TYR A 205 -2.71 -8.47 -0.29
CA TYR A 205 -2.51 -7.21 0.41
C TYR A 205 -1.01 -7.04 0.72
N PRO A 206 -0.34 -6.00 0.26
CA PRO A 206 1.09 -5.78 0.55
C PRO A 206 1.29 -5.31 2.00
N GLY A 207 0.24 -4.82 2.64
CA GLY A 207 0.31 -4.12 3.90
C GLY A 207 0.86 -2.69 3.75
N THR A 208 1.03 -2.00 4.87
CA THR A 208 1.74 -0.72 4.90
C THR A 208 3.23 -0.93 4.65
N PRO A 209 3.91 -0.12 3.82
CA PRO A 209 5.34 -0.26 3.58
C PRO A 209 6.21 0.23 4.76
N GLU A 210 5.63 1.04 5.66
CA GLU A 210 6.18 1.48 6.93
C GLU A 210 5.09 1.36 7.99
N PRO A 211 5.30 0.70 9.15
CA PRO A 211 4.24 0.52 10.14
C PRO A 211 3.76 1.86 10.71
N LEU A 212 2.46 2.03 10.86
CA LEU A 212 1.83 3.29 11.28
C LEU A 212 1.40 3.32 12.74
N ASP A 213 1.27 2.16 13.36
CA ASP A 213 0.82 2.00 14.74
C ASP A 213 1.52 0.83 15.42
N PHE A 214 1.55 0.81 16.76
CA PHE A 214 2.16 -0.27 17.56
C PHE A 214 1.46 -1.63 17.38
N SER A 215 0.24 -1.66 16.87
CA SER A 215 -0.47 -2.90 16.55
C SER A 215 0.06 -3.56 15.27
N GLU A 216 0.68 -2.79 14.37
CA GLU A 216 1.24 -3.25 13.11
C GLU A 216 2.63 -3.86 13.33
N LYS A 217 2.63 -5.13 13.70
CA LYS A 217 3.84 -5.88 14.08
C LYS A 217 4.44 -6.62 12.90
N GLY A 218 5.73 -6.92 13.00
CA GLY A 218 6.39 -7.76 12.02
C GLY A 218 7.10 -6.98 10.92
N GLN A 219 7.20 -7.59 9.74
CA GLN A 219 7.85 -6.98 8.59
C GLN A 219 6.84 -6.17 7.77
N HIS A 220 7.28 -5.01 7.32
CA HIS A 220 6.54 -4.13 6.44
C HIS A 220 7.35 -3.85 5.17
N GLY A 221 6.66 -3.79 4.03
CA GLY A 221 7.35 -3.70 2.75
C GLY A 221 6.41 -3.62 1.56
N ILE A 222 6.91 -4.09 0.43
CA ILE A 222 6.24 -4.11 -0.86
C ILE A 222 6.27 -5.51 -1.44
N VAL A 223 5.44 -5.76 -2.45
CA VAL A 223 5.50 -7.01 -3.23
C VAL A 223 6.06 -6.70 -4.61
N PHE A 224 7.19 -7.32 -4.94
CA PHE A 224 7.74 -7.27 -6.29
C PHE A 224 7.27 -8.50 -7.06
N CYS A 225 6.73 -8.29 -8.26
CA CYS A 225 6.15 -9.33 -9.08
C CYS A 225 6.72 -9.34 -10.50
N LYS A 226 6.77 -10.53 -11.09
CA LYS A 226 6.85 -10.75 -12.52
C LYS A 226 5.69 -11.62 -12.95
N LEU A 227 4.93 -11.17 -13.92
CA LEU A 227 3.68 -11.79 -14.33
C LEU A 227 3.62 -11.96 -15.84
N ASP A 228 3.25 -13.15 -16.27
CA ASP A 228 2.74 -13.43 -17.60
C ASP A 228 1.42 -14.22 -17.52
N LYS A 229 0.85 -14.63 -18.65
CA LYS A 229 -0.44 -15.37 -18.67
C LYS A 229 -0.36 -16.76 -18.02
N SER A 230 0.82 -17.31 -17.82
CA SER A 230 1.04 -18.67 -17.35
C SER A 230 1.72 -18.74 -15.99
N ASN A 231 2.44 -17.68 -15.59
CA ASN A 231 3.28 -17.71 -14.40
C ASN A 231 3.26 -16.40 -13.63
N LEU A 232 3.26 -16.49 -12.32
CA LEU A 232 3.41 -15.39 -11.37
C LEU A 232 4.58 -15.68 -10.44
N GLU A 233 5.66 -14.90 -10.58
CA GLU A 233 6.73 -14.85 -9.59
C GLU A 233 6.53 -13.65 -8.70
N LYS A 234 6.58 -13.84 -7.39
CA LYS A 234 6.42 -12.76 -6.42
C LYS A 234 7.38 -12.91 -5.26
N VAL A 235 7.83 -11.78 -4.74
CA VAL A 235 8.67 -11.72 -3.54
C VAL A 235 8.27 -10.52 -2.68
N PHE A 236 8.12 -10.75 -1.38
CA PHE A 236 7.96 -9.68 -0.41
C PHE A 236 9.32 -9.03 -0.15
N VAL A 237 9.42 -7.72 -0.33
CA VAL A 237 10.64 -6.93 -0.16
C VAL A 237 10.48 -6.01 1.04
N PRO A 238 11.17 -6.24 2.16
CA PRO A 238 11.12 -5.36 3.32
C PRO A 238 11.64 -3.96 2.99
N THR A 239 10.84 -2.94 3.25
CA THR A 239 11.21 -1.53 3.01
C THR A 239 11.26 -0.70 4.28
N ALA A 240 10.53 -1.11 5.31
CA ALA A 240 10.36 -0.35 6.53
C ALA A 240 11.68 0.03 7.21
N LYS A 241 11.70 1.23 7.77
CA LYS A 241 12.80 1.77 8.60
C LYS A 241 12.68 1.33 10.04
N SER A 242 11.44 1.15 10.51
CA SER A 242 11.12 0.74 11.86
C SER A 242 10.32 -0.57 11.87
N ARG A 243 10.39 -1.26 12.99
CA ARG A 243 9.61 -2.48 13.22
C ARG A 243 9.09 -2.49 14.64
N PHE A 244 7.80 -2.75 14.82
CA PHE A 244 7.21 -2.96 16.13
C PHE A 244 7.20 -4.45 16.49
N ILE A 245 7.60 -4.71 17.72
CA ILE A 245 7.57 -6.06 18.30
C ILE A 245 6.91 -6.00 19.67
N THR A 246 6.21 -7.06 20.03
CA THR A 246 5.74 -7.26 21.40
C THR A 246 6.70 -8.18 22.12
N LYS A 247 7.10 -7.79 23.33
CA LYS A 247 7.89 -8.62 24.22
C LYS A 247 7.14 -8.83 25.52
N GLU A 248 6.96 -10.07 25.87
CA GLU A 248 6.36 -10.45 27.15
C GLU A 248 7.48 -10.60 28.18
N ILE A 249 7.31 -9.99 29.34
CA ILE A 249 8.24 -10.07 30.47
C ILE A 249 7.49 -10.68 31.64
N PHE A 250 7.92 -11.84 32.06
CA PHE A 250 7.37 -12.53 33.23
C PHE A 250 8.05 -11.97 34.48
N LEU A 251 7.28 -11.27 35.33
CA LEU A 251 7.77 -10.70 36.57
C LEU A 251 7.58 -11.69 37.71
N GLN A 252 8.61 -11.86 38.55
CA GLN A 252 8.53 -12.58 39.83
C GLN A 252 8.22 -11.61 40.96
N GLN A 253 7.59 -12.09 42.02
CA GLN A 253 7.14 -11.22 43.15
C GLN A 253 8.28 -10.48 43.85
N ASP A 254 9.52 -10.99 43.77
CA ASP A 254 10.70 -10.46 44.39
C ASP A 254 11.51 -9.51 43.47
N PHE A 255 11.04 -9.21 42.28
CA PHE A 255 11.78 -8.31 41.39
C PHE A 255 11.73 -6.87 41.90
N SER A 256 12.91 -6.30 42.12
CA SER A 256 13.02 -4.86 42.39
C SER A 256 12.70 -4.04 41.15
N TYR A 257 12.29 -2.78 41.33
CA TYR A 257 12.07 -1.83 40.23
C TYR A 257 13.29 -1.71 39.30
N GLU A 258 14.49 -1.66 39.88
CA GLU A 258 15.76 -1.61 39.13
C GLU A 258 15.92 -2.83 38.22
N LYS A 259 15.67 -4.04 38.75
CA LYS A 259 15.76 -5.28 38.00
C LYS A 259 14.76 -5.32 36.84
N ILE A 260 13.53 -4.79 37.04
CA ILE A 260 12.53 -4.67 35.97
C ILE A 260 13.03 -3.71 34.88
N LEU A 261 13.57 -2.55 35.25
CA LEU A 261 14.13 -1.60 34.27
C LEU A 261 15.30 -2.20 33.49
N ASP A 262 16.17 -2.96 34.14
CA ASP A 262 17.29 -3.62 33.46
C ASP A 262 16.80 -4.66 32.45
N ILE A 263 15.80 -5.48 32.82
CA ILE A 263 15.20 -6.44 31.89
C ILE A 263 14.61 -5.72 30.66
N ILE A 264 13.93 -4.59 30.85
CA ILE A 264 13.37 -3.79 29.75
C ILE A 264 14.49 -3.24 28.86
N LYS A 265 15.55 -2.68 29.44
CA LYS A 265 16.71 -2.14 28.70
C LYS A 265 17.43 -3.22 27.90
N PHE A 266 17.83 -4.32 28.55
CA PHE A 266 18.47 -5.46 27.86
C PHE A 266 17.59 -6.06 26.78
N SER A 267 16.26 -5.97 26.93
CA SER A 267 15.32 -6.39 25.91
C SER A 267 15.38 -5.52 24.65
N GLY A 268 15.71 -4.23 24.81
CA GLY A 268 15.89 -3.29 23.70
C GLY A 268 17.20 -3.50 22.92
N ASP A 269 18.28 -3.85 23.60
CA ASP A 269 19.61 -4.00 22.99
C ASP A 269 19.72 -5.24 22.08
N TYR A 270 19.00 -6.32 22.38
CA TYR A 270 18.94 -7.52 21.51
C TYR A 270 18.28 -7.25 20.16
N ILE A 271 17.48 -6.19 20.05
CA ILE A 271 16.78 -5.82 18.81
C ILE A 271 17.71 -5.09 17.83
N SER A 272 18.74 -4.41 18.34
CA SER A 272 19.75 -3.74 17.51
C SER A 272 20.78 -4.70 16.90
N ALA A 273 20.94 -5.89 17.49
CA ALA A 273 21.93 -6.88 17.07
C ALA A 273 21.42 -7.88 15.99
N SER A 274 20.12 -7.94 15.72
CA SER A 274 19.53 -8.83 14.70
C SER A 274 19.29 -8.14 13.35
N LYS A 275 20.15 -7.20 12.99
CA LYS A 275 20.16 -6.49 11.70
C LYS A 275 21.11 -7.12 10.68
N ASP A 276 21.24 -8.44 10.70
CA ASP A 276 21.96 -9.19 9.67
C ASP A 276 20.96 -9.94 8.79
#